data_d1d5a529dae86c30056b9cd51f888a81
#
_entry.id   d1d5a529dae86c30056b9cd51f888a81
#
_cell.length_a   1.000
_cell.length_b   1.000
_cell.length_c   1.000
_cell.angle_alpha   90.00
_cell.angle_beta   90.00
_cell.angle_gamma   90.00
#
_symmetry.space_group_name_H-M   'P 1'
#
loop_
_entity.id
_entity.type
_entity.pdbx_description
1 polymer ?
#
loop_
_entity_poly.entity_id
_entity_poly.type
_entity_poly.pdbx_seq_one_letter_code
_entity_poly.pdbx_strand_id
1 'polypeptide(L)'
;MTDSNKTGSALSTVARPDKRARLVSAATDLLYRQGVEKTTLADIAEAADVPLGNIYYYFRTKDAIVDAVVEAHVQGLEETLATLDRRYRTPKGRLKGLFRTLEDRYDVIAEFGCPHGTLCSELEKRTGHDDHAVTRLIEIPVAWAEKQFRAMGRDDARDLAVEFIASYQGATVLTQALRQPALLPKEGRRLEHWIDSLQTA
;
A
#
# COMPACT_ATOMS: atom_id res chain seq x y z
N MET A 1 32.40 -51.59 10.12
CA MET A 1 31.31 -50.92 10.81
C MET A 1 31.52 -49.42 10.61
N THR A 2 30.91 -48.88 9.58
CA THR A 2 31.05 -47.47 9.21
C THR A 2 29.64 -46.96 8.94
N ASP A 3 29.07 -46.26 9.95
CA ASP A 3 27.79 -45.58 9.84
C ASP A 3 27.95 -44.26 9.10
N SER A 4 27.36 -44.19 7.92
CA SER A 4 27.27 -42.97 7.13
C SER A 4 26.02 -42.21 7.53
N ASN A 5 26.18 -41.14 8.31
CA ASN A 5 25.13 -40.23 8.68
C ASN A 5 24.79 -39.31 7.49
N LYS A 6 23.67 -39.56 6.79
CA LYS A 6 23.10 -38.73 5.77
C LYS A 6 22.24 -37.66 6.44
N THR A 7 22.79 -36.48 6.73
CA THR A 7 22.04 -35.29 7.03
C THR A 7 21.42 -34.74 5.73
N GLY A 8 20.15 -35.07 5.51
CA GLY A 8 19.35 -34.50 4.44
C GLY A 8 18.98 -33.08 4.80
N SER A 9 19.57 -32.08 4.13
CA SER A 9 19.17 -30.71 4.14
C SER A 9 17.79 -30.60 3.47
N ALA A 10 16.74 -30.41 4.28
CA ALA A 10 15.40 -30.05 3.79
C ALA A 10 15.43 -28.58 3.37
N LEU A 11 15.76 -28.31 2.10
CA LEU A 11 15.46 -27.04 1.46
C LEU A 11 13.93 -26.89 1.44
N SER A 12 13.41 -26.00 2.29
CA SER A 12 12.02 -25.56 2.26
C SER A 12 11.77 -24.89 0.91
N THR A 13 11.20 -25.63 -0.03
CA THR A 13 10.68 -25.11 -1.29
C THR A 13 9.49 -24.24 -0.96
N VAL A 14 9.67 -22.92 -0.96
CA VAL A 14 8.56 -21.97 -0.94
C VAL A 14 7.71 -22.30 -2.17
N ALA A 15 6.48 -22.76 -1.94
CA ALA A 15 5.55 -23.11 -3.01
C ALA A 15 5.34 -21.88 -3.92
N ARG A 16 5.51 -22.08 -5.24
CA ARG A 16 5.25 -21.00 -6.22
C ARG A 16 3.80 -20.53 -6.04
N PRO A 17 3.56 -19.19 -5.92
CA PRO A 17 2.20 -18.65 -5.79
C PRO A 17 1.29 -19.19 -6.89
N ASP A 18 0.01 -19.39 -6.59
CA ASP A 18 -0.95 -19.83 -7.57
C ASP A 18 -1.07 -18.83 -8.74
N LYS A 19 -1.67 -19.27 -9.85
CA LYS A 19 -1.77 -18.43 -11.05
C LYS A 19 -2.58 -17.15 -10.79
N ARG A 20 -3.62 -17.24 -9.96
CA ARG A 20 -4.45 -16.08 -9.61
C ARG A 20 -3.63 -15.04 -8.83
N ALA A 21 -2.88 -15.46 -7.84
CA ALA A 21 -2.02 -14.58 -7.05
C ALA A 21 -0.94 -13.92 -7.92
N ARG A 22 -0.33 -14.67 -8.86
CA ARG A 22 0.65 -14.11 -9.81
C ARG A 22 0.04 -13.06 -10.72
N LEU A 23 -1.18 -13.30 -11.23
CA LEU A 23 -1.91 -12.33 -12.06
C LEU A 23 -2.21 -11.05 -11.28
N VAL A 24 -2.69 -11.15 -10.03
CA VAL A 24 -2.95 -9.98 -9.18
C VAL A 24 -1.66 -9.22 -8.88
N SER A 25 -0.57 -9.90 -8.55
CA SER A 25 0.73 -9.25 -8.30
C SER A 25 1.26 -8.52 -9.53
N ALA A 26 1.22 -9.15 -10.71
CA ALA A 26 1.64 -8.53 -11.97
C ALA A 26 0.73 -7.33 -12.34
N ALA A 27 -0.58 -7.46 -12.13
CA ALA A 27 -1.51 -6.36 -12.33
C ALA A 27 -1.20 -5.19 -11.38
N THR A 28 -0.94 -5.45 -10.11
CA THR A 28 -0.57 -4.42 -9.12
C THR A 28 0.64 -3.61 -9.59
N ASP A 29 1.70 -4.28 -10.03
CA ASP A 29 2.92 -3.63 -10.51
C ASP A 29 2.69 -2.82 -11.80
N LEU A 30 1.96 -3.38 -12.76
CA LEU A 30 1.68 -2.71 -14.03
C LEU A 30 0.74 -1.50 -13.84
N LEU A 31 -0.34 -1.65 -13.08
CA LEU A 31 -1.25 -0.54 -12.77
C LEU A 31 -0.51 0.60 -12.06
N TYR A 32 0.39 0.30 -11.14
CA TYR A 32 1.16 1.29 -10.45
C TYR A 32 2.14 2.05 -11.35
N ARG A 33 2.80 1.35 -12.30
CA ARG A 33 3.84 1.95 -13.14
C ARG A 33 3.31 2.70 -14.35
N GLN A 34 2.26 2.18 -15.00
CA GLN A 34 1.78 2.73 -16.27
C GLN A 34 0.32 3.18 -16.24
N GLY A 35 -0.37 2.96 -15.13
CA GLY A 35 -1.76 3.33 -14.90
C GLY A 35 -2.76 2.31 -15.42
N VAL A 36 -4.01 2.49 -14.95
CA VAL A 36 -5.12 1.57 -15.24
C VAL A 36 -5.45 1.55 -16.73
N GLU A 37 -5.53 2.71 -17.37
CA GLU A 37 -5.97 2.80 -18.77
C GLU A 37 -5.02 2.08 -19.75
N LYS A 38 -3.72 2.24 -19.57
CA LYS A 38 -2.70 1.68 -20.47
C LYS A 38 -2.45 0.18 -20.26
N THR A 39 -2.86 -0.39 -19.15
CA THR A 39 -2.62 -1.79 -18.82
C THR A 39 -3.68 -2.67 -19.45
N THR A 40 -3.29 -3.71 -20.17
CA THR A 40 -4.20 -4.70 -20.78
C THR A 40 -4.13 -6.05 -20.06
N LEU A 41 -5.15 -6.89 -20.26
CA LEU A 41 -5.11 -8.28 -19.76
C LEU A 41 -3.96 -9.08 -20.39
N ALA A 42 -3.55 -8.76 -21.62
CA ALA A 42 -2.42 -9.40 -22.29
C ALA A 42 -1.11 -9.06 -21.60
N ASP A 43 -0.87 -7.78 -21.28
CA ASP A 43 0.33 -7.34 -20.55
C ASP A 43 0.43 -8.01 -19.17
N ILE A 44 -0.71 -8.11 -18.47
CA ILE A 44 -0.78 -8.78 -17.16
C ILE A 44 -0.47 -10.28 -17.27
N ALA A 45 -1.02 -10.95 -18.27
CA ALA A 45 -0.79 -12.38 -18.48
C ALA A 45 0.68 -12.65 -18.79
N GLU A 46 1.31 -11.84 -19.64
CA GLU A 46 2.73 -11.89 -19.98
C GLU A 46 3.61 -11.67 -18.74
N ALA A 47 3.39 -10.58 -18.02
CA ALA A 47 4.14 -10.24 -16.81
C ALA A 47 3.99 -11.30 -15.69
N ALA A 48 2.84 -11.96 -15.61
CA ALA A 48 2.57 -13.04 -14.66
C ALA A 48 3.15 -14.40 -15.09
N ASP A 49 3.70 -14.54 -16.28
CA ASP A 49 4.07 -15.82 -16.89
C ASP A 49 2.87 -16.82 -16.86
N VAL A 50 1.71 -16.33 -17.33
CA VAL A 50 0.47 -17.10 -17.43
C VAL A 50 -0.04 -17.01 -18.89
N PRO A 51 -0.37 -18.12 -19.56
CA PRO A 51 -0.91 -18.06 -20.91
C PRO A 51 -2.17 -17.18 -20.97
N LEU A 52 -2.28 -16.34 -22.01
CA LEU A 52 -3.38 -15.37 -22.15
C LEU A 52 -4.76 -16.02 -22.05
N GLY A 53 -4.96 -17.21 -22.62
CA GLY A 53 -6.22 -17.94 -22.50
C GLY A 53 -6.60 -18.29 -21.05
N ASN A 54 -5.61 -18.44 -20.17
CA ASN A 54 -5.84 -18.79 -18.77
C ASN A 54 -6.28 -17.60 -17.93
N ILE A 55 -5.96 -16.35 -18.31
CA ILE A 55 -6.38 -15.17 -17.54
C ILE A 55 -7.90 -15.07 -17.49
N TYR A 56 -8.59 -15.39 -18.62
CA TYR A 56 -10.05 -15.34 -18.72
C TYR A 56 -10.77 -16.38 -17.82
N TYR A 57 -10.06 -17.40 -17.37
CA TYR A 57 -10.58 -18.33 -16.37
C TYR A 57 -10.69 -17.67 -14.99
N TYR A 58 -9.72 -16.82 -14.63
CA TYR A 58 -9.67 -16.13 -13.34
C TYR A 58 -10.37 -14.76 -13.35
N PHE A 59 -10.19 -14.00 -14.45
CA PHE A 59 -10.67 -12.64 -14.59
C PHE A 59 -11.27 -12.44 -15.98
N ARG A 60 -12.58 -12.33 -16.06
CA ARG A 60 -13.30 -12.20 -17.33
C ARG A 60 -13.16 -10.82 -17.96
N THR A 61 -12.91 -9.80 -17.14
CA THR A 61 -12.79 -8.40 -17.55
C THR A 61 -11.57 -7.76 -16.87
N LYS A 62 -11.14 -6.63 -17.43
CA LYS A 62 -10.11 -5.80 -16.81
C LYS A 62 -10.58 -5.27 -15.44
N ASP A 63 -11.84 -4.88 -15.31
CA ASP A 63 -12.40 -4.38 -14.06
C ASP A 63 -12.33 -5.46 -12.95
N ALA A 64 -12.63 -6.70 -13.26
CA ALA A 64 -12.54 -7.79 -12.30
C ALA A 64 -11.11 -7.99 -11.71
N ILE A 65 -10.05 -7.77 -12.49
CA ILE A 65 -8.68 -7.83 -11.97
C ILE A 65 -8.29 -6.54 -11.25
N VAL A 66 -8.80 -5.39 -11.68
CA VAL A 66 -8.63 -4.11 -10.98
C VAL A 66 -9.25 -4.19 -9.60
N ASP A 67 -10.46 -4.72 -9.44
CA ASP A 67 -11.11 -4.94 -8.15
C ASP A 67 -10.28 -5.86 -7.24
N ALA A 68 -9.70 -6.92 -7.81
CA ALA A 68 -8.82 -7.82 -7.07
C ALA A 68 -7.52 -7.13 -6.63
N VAL A 69 -7.01 -6.17 -7.40
CA VAL A 69 -5.85 -5.34 -7.02
C VAL A 69 -6.22 -4.37 -5.90
N VAL A 70 -7.39 -3.72 -5.98
CA VAL A 70 -7.87 -2.84 -4.90
C VAL A 70 -7.99 -3.63 -3.61
N GLU A 71 -8.60 -4.81 -3.63
CA GLU A 71 -8.74 -5.66 -2.44
C GLU A 71 -7.38 -6.12 -1.90
N ALA A 72 -6.43 -6.46 -2.76
CA ALA A 72 -5.06 -6.79 -2.34
C ALA A 72 -4.36 -5.60 -1.66
N HIS A 73 -4.56 -4.37 -2.16
CA HIS A 73 -4.06 -3.15 -1.52
C HIS A 73 -4.71 -2.91 -0.17
N VAL A 74 -6.03 -3.11 -0.03
CA VAL A 74 -6.75 -2.99 1.24
C VAL A 74 -6.18 -3.97 2.26
N GLN A 75 -6.05 -5.25 1.91
CA GLN A 75 -5.48 -6.27 2.80
C GLN A 75 -4.04 -5.93 3.22
N GLY A 76 -3.17 -5.54 2.28
CA GLY A 76 -1.80 -5.14 2.58
C GLY A 76 -1.71 -3.90 3.47
N LEU A 77 -2.63 -2.96 3.33
CA LEU A 77 -2.74 -1.78 4.18
C LEU A 77 -3.17 -2.16 5.60
N GLU A 78 -4.21 -2.98 5.76
CA GLU A 78 -4.66 -3.49 7.06
C GLU A 78 -3.56 -4.27 7.79
N GLU A 79 -2.81 -5.13 7.08
CA GLU A 79 -1.66 -5.86 7.62
C GLU A 79 -0.54 -4.92 8.08
N THR A 80 -0.26 -3.88 7.29
CA THR A 80 0.73 -2.84 7.63
C THR A 80 0.34 -2.13 8.91
N LEU A 81 -0.90 -1.64 9.01
CA LEU A 81 -1.40 -0.93 10.19
C LEU A 81 -1.43 -1.84 11.43
N ALA A 82 -1.85 -3.09 11.28
CA ALA A 82 -1.80 -4.08 12.36
C ALA A 82 -0.36 -4.37 12.81
N THR A 83 0.61 -4.33 11.90
CA THR A 83 2.02 -4.49 12.21
C THR A 83 2.54 -3.30 13.00
N LEU A 84 2.16 -2.08 12.65
CA LEU A 84 2.49 -0.87 13.40
C LEU A 84 1.90 -0.92 14.83
N ASP A 85 0.64 -1.38 14.97
CA ASP A 85 -0.01 -1.55 16.27
C ASP A 85 0.73 -2.54 17.18
N ARG A 86 1.32 -3.60 16.62
CA ARG A 86 2.14 -4.56 17.38
C ARG A 86 3.54 -4.06 17.68
N ARG A 87 4.17 -3.35 16.72
CA ARG A 87 5.57 -2.91 16.80
C ARG A 87 5.78 -1.76 17.78
N TYR A 88 4.84 -0.81 17.82
CA TYR A 88 4.96 0.41 18.61
C TYR A 88 3.99 0.41 19.79
N ARG A 89 4.52 0.67 21.01
CA ARG A 89 3.72 0.67 22.24
C ARG A 89 2.84 1.92 22.39
N THR A 90 3.26 3.05 21.83
CA THR A 90 2.58 4.34 22.00
C THR A 90 1.86 4.79 20.74
N PRO A 91 0.72 5.50 20.86
CA PRO A 91 0.01 6.08 19.71
C PRO A 91 0.91 6.97 18.84
N LYS A 92 1.72 7.85 19.45
CA LYS A 92 2.69 8.69 18.73
C LYS A 92 3.71 7.84 17.95
N GLY A 93 4.22 6.78 18.56
CA GLY A 93 5.14 5.86 17.89
C GLY A 93 4.52 5.17 16.68
N ARG A 94 3.24 4.78 16.76
CA ARG A 94 2.48 4.17 15.67
C ARG A 94 2.28 5.14 14.50
N LEU A 95 1.83 6.38 14.79
CA LEU A 95 1.67 7.43 13.77
C LEU A 95 2.99 7.71 13.05
N LYS A 96 4.09 7.91 13.76
CA LYS A 96 5.42 8.08 13.16
C LYS A 96 5.83 6.86 12.33
N GLY A 97 5.54 5.65 12.85
CA GLY A 97 5.80 4.39 12.16
C GLY A 97 5.15 4.31 10.79
N LEU A 98 3.95 4.86 10.59
CA LEU A 98 3.28 4.87 9.29
C LEU A 98 4.10 5.63 8.24
N PHE A 99 4.61 6.81 8.56
CA PHE A 99 5.43 7.56 7.62
C PHE A 99 6.75 6.85 7.30
N ARG A 100 7.34 6.16 8.29
CA ARG A 100 8.57 5.37 8.11
C ARG A 100 8.41 4.17 7.19
N THR A 101 7.19 3.70 6.93
CA THR A 101 6.95 2.65 5.92
C THR A 101 7.31 3.09 4.50
N LEU A 102 7.54 4.39 4.27
CA LEU A 102 7.97 4.94 2.98
C LEU A 102 9.50 4.95 2.80
N GLU A 103 10.30 4.73 3.86
CA GLU A 103 11.75 4.98 3.86
C GLU A 103 12.50 4.28 2.72
N ASP A 104 12.13 3.03 2.40
CA ASP A 104 12.76 2.25 1.33
C ASP A 104 12.12 2.50 -0.06
N ARG A 105 11.22 3.47 -0.18
CA ARG A 105 10.40 3.69 -1.38
C ARG A 105 10.46 5.10 -1.94
N TYR A 106 11.34 5.95 -1.44
CA TYR A 106 11.37 7.37 -1.83
C TYR A 106 11.58 7.59 -3.33
N ASP A 107 12.48 6.82 -3.97
CA ASP A 107 12.74 6.92 -5.40
C ASP A 107 11.55 6.44 -6.23
N VAL A 108 10.93 5.32 -5.83
CA VAL A 108 9.76 4.75 -6.50
C VAL A 108 8.57 5.70 -6.40
N ILE A 109 8.37 6.34 -5.21
CA ILE A 109 7.30 7.32 -5.02
C ILE A 109 7.57 8.60 -5.82
N ALA A 110 8.83 9.01 -5.95
CA ALA A 110 9.19 10.16 -6.78
C ALA A 110 8.93 9.91 -8.28
N GLU A 111 8.93 8.66 -8.70
CA GLU A 111 8.64 8.27 -10.09
C GLU A 111 7.15 8.04 -10.34
N PHE A 112 6.48 7.26 -9.47
CA PHE A 112 5.13 6.75 -9.71
C PHE A 112 4.06 7.28 -8.73
N GLY A 113 4.44 8.02 -7.69
CA GLY A 113 3.51 8.54 -6.67
C GLY A 113 3.15 7.56 -5.57
N CYS A 114 2.12 7.89 -4.80
CA CYS A 114 1.55 6.99 -3.79
C CYS A 114 0.70 5.91 -4.47
N PRO A 115 0.98 4.61 -4.27
CA PRO A 115 0.21 3.55 -4.93
C PRO A 115 -1.29 3.61 -4.62
N HIS A 116 -1.67 3.95 -3.39
CA HIS A 116 -3.08 4.07 -3.01
C HIS A 116 -3.71 5.36 -3.56
N GLY A 117 -3.05 6.51 -3.39
CA GLY A 117 -3.58 7.79 -3.85
C GLY A 117 -3.70 7.88 -5.37
N THR A 118 -2.72 7.35 -6.12
CA THR A 118 -2.75 7.29 -7.58
C THR A 118 -3.89 6.40 -8.07
N LEU A 119 -4.01 5.19 -7.51
CA LEU A 119 -5.08 4.25 -7.87
C LEU A 119 -6.46 4.84 -7.59
N CYS A 120 -6.67 5.47 -6.41
CA CYS A 120 -7.92 6.19 -6.11
C CYS A 120 -8.23 7.24 -7.16
N SER A 121 -7.27 8.12 -7.48
CA SER A 121 -7.48 9.22 -8.43
C SER A 121 -7.78 8.74 -9.86
N GLU A 122 -7.25 7.59 -10.27
CA GLU A 122 -7.53 7.02 -11.58
C GLU A 122 -8.91 6.36 -11.63
N LEU A 123 -9.28 5.61 -10.59
CA LEU A 123 -10.53 4.85 -10.57
C LEU A 123 -11.76 5.73 -10.38
N GLU A 124 -11.68 6.80 -9.56
CA GLU A 124 -12.77 7.77 -9.40
C GLU A 124 -13.16 8.49 -10.71
N LYS A 125 -12.23 8.58 -11.67
CA LYS A 125 -12.51 9.18 -12.98
C LYS A 125 -13.22 8.22 -13.94
N ARG A 126 -13.32 6.95 -13.59
CA ARG A 126 -13.95 5.93 -14.45
C ARG A 126 -15.42 5.80 -14.11
N THR A 127 -16.28 6.03 -15.10
CA THR A 127 -17.75 5.83 -14.97
C THR A 127 -18.07 4.34 -14.77
N GLY A 128 -18.91 4.03 -13.78
CA GLY A 128 -19.43 2.69 -13.53
C GLY A 128 -18.58 1.80 -12.61
N HIS A 129 -17.55 2.35 -11.96
CA HIS A 129 -16.83 1.65 -10.92
C HIS A 129 -17.57 1.81 -9.57
N ASP A 130 -17.57 0.77 -8.74
CA ASP A 130 -18.12 0.85 -7.38
C ASP A 130 -17.14 1.63 -6.50
N ASP A 131 -17.47 2.89 -6.23
CA ASP A 131 -16.63 3.85 -5.51
C ASP A 131 -16.27 3.39 -4.09
N HIS A 132 -17.07 2.49 -3.49
CA HIS A 132 -16.87 2.07 -2.10
C HIS A 132 -15.56 1.31 -1.84
N ALA A 133 -15.13 0.45 -2.75
CA ALA A 133 -13.90 -0.32 -2.55
C ALA A 133 -12.66 0.56 -2.60
N VAL A 134 -12.64 1.55 -3.50
CA VAL A 134 -11.54 2.51 -3.68
C VAL A 134 -11.44 3.46 -2.50
N THR A 135 -12.57 3.97 -2.03
CA THR A 135 -12.65 4.89 -0.87
C THR A 135 -12.00 4.27 0.37
N ARG A 136 -12.11 2.95 0.57
CA ARG A 136 -11.47 2.20 1.67
C ARG A 136 -9.95 2.42 1.76
N LEU A 137 -9.27 2.63 0.63
CA LEU A 137 -7.81 2.86 0.62
C LEU A 137 -7.39 4.15 1.34
N ILE A 138 -8.30 5.11 1.46
CA ILE A 138 -8.10 6.36 2.20
C ILE A 138 -8.81 6.34 3.56
N GLU A 139 -10.01 5.77 3.64
CA GLU A 139 -10.77 5.72 4.90
C GLU A 139 -10.09 4.88 5.98
N ILE A 140 -9.52 3.74 5.62
CA ILE A 140 -8.83 2.83 6.56
C ILE A 140 -7.68 3.54 7.30
N PRO A 141 -6.69 4.19 6.62
CA PRO A 141 -5.63 4.89 7.33
C PRO A 141 -6.12 6.10 8.11
N VAL A 142 -7.16 6.82 7.64
CA VAL A 142 -7.77 7.93 8.39
C VAL A 142 -8.42 7.41 9.68
N ALA A 143 -9.24 6.36 9.61
CA ALA A 143 -9.89 5.77 10.78
C ALA A 143 -8.87 5.19 11.78
N TRP A 144 -7.79 4.57 11.27
CA TRP A 144 -6.72 4.08 12.13
C TRP A 144 -5.96 5.23 12.81
N ALA A 145 -5.65 6.31 12.12
CA ALA A 145 -4.99 7.49 12.69
C ALA A 145 -5.90 8.16 13.75
N GLU A 146 -7.19 8.31 13.48
CA GLU A 146 -8.20 8.80 14.43
C GLU A 146 -8.18 7.99 15.73
N LYS A 147 -8.14 6.65 15.65
CA LYS A 147 -8.00 5.77 16.81
C LYS A 147 -6.73 6.09 17.62
N GLN A 148 -5.61 6.39 16.96
CA GLN A 148 -4.38 6.75 17.66
C GLN A 148 -4.51 8.12 18.36
N PHE A 149 -5.10 9.12 17.72
CA PHE A 149 -5.30 10.44 18.35
C PHE A 149 -6.33 10.38 19.50
N ARG A 150 -7.39 9.60 19.38
CA ARG A 150 -8.30 9.32 20.51
C ARG A 150 -7.59 8.66 21.69
N ALA A 151 -6.67 7.73 21.44
CA ALA A 151 -5.87 7.09 22.47
C ALA A 151 -4.84 8.04 23.13
N MET A 152 -4.60 9.22 22.54
CA MET A 152 -3.83 10.32 23.14
C MET A 152 -4.71 11.28 23.95
N GLY A 153 -6.02 11.03 24.09
CA GLY A 153 -6.98 11.89 24.78
C GLY A 153 -7.42 13.11 23.96
N ARG A 154 -7.35 13.06 22.62
CA ARG A 154 -7.73 14.20 21.76
C ARG A 154 -9.21 14.14 21.39
N ASP A 155 -9.94 15.23 21.69
CA ASP A 155 -11.34 15.39 21.29
C ASP A 155 -11.45 15.71 19.79
N ASP A 156 -10.45 16.38 19.21
CA ASP A 156 -10.30 16.71 17.79
C ASP A 156 -9.63 15.60 16.96
N ALA A 157 -9.68 14.36 17.45
CA ALA A 157 -8.98 13.21 16.86
C ALA A 157 -9.26 12.99 15.37
N ARG A 158 -10.49 13.23 14.93
CA ARG A 158 -10.88 13.10 13.51
C ARG A 158 -10.19 14.15 12.63
N ASP A 159 -10.16 15.39 13.07
CA ASP A 159 -9.55 16.50 12.34
C ASP A 159 -8.04 16.30 12.23
N LEU A 160 -7.39 15.91 13.34
CA LEU A 160 -5.98 15.56 13.36
C LEU A 160 -5.64 14.36 12.46
N ALA A 161 -6.53 13.37 12.37
CA ALA A 161 -6.34 12.22 11.47
C ALA A 161 -6.39 12.63 10.01
N VAL A 162 -7.33 13.50 9.65
CA VAL A 162 -7.43 14.06 8.28
C VAL A 162 -6.20 14.91 7.96
N GLU A 163 -5.77 15.80 8.87
CA GLU A 163 -4.56 16.61 8.71
C GLU A 163 -3.31 15.73 8.51
N PHE A 164 -3.16 14.68 9.32
CA PHE A 164 -2.06 13.73 9.24
C PHE A 164 -2.01 13.00 7.89
N ILE A 165 -3.13 12.44 7.44
CA ILE A 165 -3.21 11.72 6.17
C ILE A 165 -3.10 12.69 4.98
N ALA A 166 -3.66 13.89 5.05
CA ALA A 166 -3.49 14.93 4.04
C ALA A 166 -2.01 15.34 3.90
N SER A 167 -1.28 15.51 5.01
CA SER A 167 0.15 15.79 5.00
C SER A 167 0.96 14.65 4.37
N TYR A 168 0.61 13.39 4.69
CA TYR A 168 1.22 12.20 4.10
C TYR A 168 1.00 12.15 2.58
N GLN A 169 -0.25 12.32 2.11
CA GLN A 169 -0.59 12.31 0.70
C GLN A 169 0.00 13.52 -0.04
N GLY A 170 -0.04 14.71 0.56
CA GLY A 170 0.56 15.92 -0.01
C GLY A 170 2.07 15.78 -0.21
N ALA A 171 2.78 15.19 0.76
CA ALA A 171 4.21 14.92 0.63
C ALA A 171 4.53 13.98 -0.54
N THR A 172 3.74 12.91 -0.74
CA THR A 172 3.94 11.98 -1.86
C THR A 172 3.64 12.62 -3.22
N VAL A 173 2.56 13.40 -3.32
CA VAL A 173 2.20 14.15 -4.54
C VAL A 173 3.28 15.16 -4.91
N LEU A 174 3.76 15.95 -3.95
CA LEU A 174 4.84 16.92 -4.20
C LEU A 174 6.15 16.24 -4.60
N THR A 175 6.48 15.13 -3.96
CA THR A 175 7.68 14.34 -4.28
C THR A 175 7.62 13.83 -5.72
N GLN A 176 6.49 13.33 -6.18
CA GLN A 176 6.28 12.88 -7.55
C GLN A 176 6.30 14.04 -8.54
N ALA A 177 5.52 15.09 -8.30
CA ALA A 177 5.38 16.21 -9.22
C ALA A 177 6.71 16.95 -9.44
N LEU A 178 7.52 17.07 -8.38
CA LEU A 178 8.82 17.75 -8.42
C LEU A 178 9.99 16.81 -8.75
N ARG A 179 9.75 15.50 -8.82
CA ARG A 179 10.79 14.47 -9.01
C ARG A 179 11.92 14.59 -7.96
N GLN A 180 11.56 14.86 -6.70
CA GLN A 180 12.51 15.10 -5.61
C GLN A 180 12.33 14.10 -4.46
N PRO A 181 12.99 12.93 -4.47
CA PRO A 181 12.88 11.92 -3.41
C PRO A 181 13.23 12.47 -2.02
N ALA A 182 14.14 13.45 -1.94
CA ALA A 182 14.59 14.07 -0.69
C ALA A 182 13.49 14.86 0.06
N LEU A 183 12.35 15.14 -0.57
CA LEU A 183 11.20 15.79 0.10
C LEU A 183 10.57 14.86 1.15
N LEU A 184 10.41 13.57 0.85
CA LEU A 184 9.74 12.64 1.76
C LEU A 184 10.42 12.56 3.14
N PRO A 185 11.74 12.31 3.26
CA PRO A 185 12.38 12.28 4.58
C PRO A 185 12.34 13.64 5.29
N LYS A 186 12.32 14.76 4.55
CA LYS A 186 12.20 16.10 5.14
C LYS A 186 10.82 16.33 5.74
N GLU A 187 9.77 16.03 4.98
CA GLU A 187 8.39 16.16 5.45
C GLU A 187 8.07 15.13 6.55
N GLY A 188 8.65 13.93 6.48
CA GLY A 188 8.57 12.93 7.55
C GLY A 188 9.06 13.45 8.88
N ARG A 189 10.24 14.08 8.90
CA ARG A 189 10.76 14.71 10.13
C ARG A 189 9.88 15.84 10.63
N ARG A 190 9.33 16.68 9.75
CA ARG A 190 8.38 17.74 10.14
C ARG A 190 7.14 17.16 10.79
N LEU A 191 6.60 16.11 10.20
CA LEU A 191 5.41 15.44 10.71
C LEU A 191 5.69 14.73 12.05
N GLU A 192 6.87 14.13 12.21
CA GLU A 192 7.30 13.58 13.52
C GLU A 192 7.39 14.66 14.60
N HIS A 193 7.97 15.82 14.31
CA HIS A 193 8.02 16.94 15.25
C HIS A 193 6.62 17.47 15.59
N TRP A 194 5.74 17.55 14.61
CA TRP A 194 4.34 17.94 14.83
C TRP A 194 3.64 16.95 15.76
N ILE A 195 3.77 15.63 15.55
CA ILE A 195 3.20 14.60 16.41
C ILE A 195 3.78 14.73 17.85
N ASP A 196 5.07 15.03 17.98
CA ASP A 196 5.70 15.19 19.30
C ASP A 196 5.18 16.41 20.05
N SER A 197 4.87 17.50 19.35
CA SER A 197 4.34 18.74 19.94
C SER A 197 2.90 18.61 20.45
N LEU A 198 2.15 17.62 19.98
CA LEU A 198 0.77 17.39 20.43
C LEU A 198 0.79 16.95 21.90
N GLN A 199 0.01 17.64 22.74
CA GLN A 199 -0.17 17.26 24.13
C GLN A 199 -0.99 15.96 24.22
N THR A 200 -0.60 15.08 25.13
CA THR A 200 -1.41 13.93 25.56
C THR A 200 -2.12 14.33 26.84
N ALA A 201 -3.42 14.10 26.90
CA ALA A 201 -4.19 14.30 28.13
C ALA A 201 -3.79 13.29 29.20
#